data_16a85f0250264b750204ac960c9c4db7
#
_entry.id   16a85f0250264b750204ac960c9c4db7
#
_cell.length_a   1.000
_cell.length_b   1.000
_cell.length_c   1.000
_cell.angle_alpha   90.00
_cell.angle_beta   90.00
_cell.angle_gamma   90.00
#
_symmetry.space_group_name_H-M   'P 1'
#
loop_
_entity.id
_entity.type
_entity.pdbx_description
1 polymer ?
#
loop_
_entity_poly.entity_id
_entity_poly.type
_entity_poly.pdbx_seq_one_letter_code
_entity_poly.pdbx_strand_id
1 'polypeptide(L)'
;RLVAVGPDGRSAPADSGAVPVAAGQKVTITVGTGGETGITYFEVYRSAVGGVTADATFIGSVAYSTLGATSFTDLNDTMGGTTWALAIPLAADIYKFVRLLDLMRRFIPFPGLAIEFAILLFGAPLYQVPTKFAAWKNVGQTI
;
A
#
# COMPACT_ATOMS: atom_id res chain seq x y z
N ARG A 1 2.54 -13.77 -11.12
CA ARG A 1 2.17 -14.51 -9.90
C ARG A 1 0.97 -13.86 -9.25
N LEU A 2 0.04 -14.65 -8.79
CA LEU A 2 -1.18 -14.21 -8.12
C LEU A 2 -1.30 -14.89 -6.75
N VAL A 3 -1.81 -14.15 -5.77
CA VAL A 3 -2.14 -14.67 -4.43
C VAL A 3 -3.56 -14.23 -4.10
N ALA A 4 -4.44 -15.17 -3.78
CA ALA A 4 -5.75 -14.84 -3.25
C ALA A 4 -5.65 -14.55 -1.75
N VAL A 5 -6.35 -13.51 -1.30
CA VAL A 5 -6.39 -13.09 0.10
C VAL A 5 -7.82 -13.05 0.56
N GLY A 6 -8.06 -13.67 1.69
CA GLY A 6 -9.36 -13.72 2.36
C GLY A 6 -9.23 -13.49 3.87
N PRO A 7 -10.34 -13.55 4.60
CA PRO A 7 -10.34 -13.36 6.05
C PRO A 7 -9.48 -14.40 6.79
N ASP A 8 -9.32 -15.59 6.21
CA ASP A 8 -8.57 -16.71 6.82
C ASP A 8 -7.08 -16.68 6.44
N GLY A 9 -6.64 -15.73 5.61
CA GLY A 9 -5.25 -15.59 5.22
C GLY A 9 -5.01 -15.52 3.72
N ARG A 10 -3.80 -15.94 3.32
CA ARG A 10 -3.33 -15.93 1.93
C ARG A 10 -3.25 -17.35 1.38
N SER A 11 -3.63 -17.51 0.12
CA SER A 11 -3.44 -18.77 -0.61
C SER A 11 -1.97 -19.01 -0.98
N ALA A 12 -1.67 -20.23 -1.39
CA ALA A 12 -0.45 -20.49 -2.15
C ALA A 12 -0.44 -19.65 -3.43
N PRO A 13 0.73 -19.17 -3.90
CA PRO A 13 0.80 -18.39 -5.12
C PRO A 13 0.53 -19.25 -6.37
N ALA A 14 -0.22 -18.69 -7.31
CA ALA A 14 -0.41 -19.24 -8.65
C ALA A 14 0.46 -18.48 -9.65
N ASP A 15 1.17 -19.19 -10.51
CA ASP A 15 2.08 -18.64 -11.50
C ASP A 15 1.53 -18.81 -12.91
N SER A 16 1.55 -17.75 -13.72
CA SER A 16 1.14 -17.78 -15.12
C SER A 16 2.26 -18.23 -16.07
N GLY A 17 3.50 -18.36 -15.57
CA GLY A 17 4.67 -18.50 -16.41
C GLY A 17 5.08 -17.18 -17.07
N ALA A 18 6.02 -17.25 -18.02
CA ALA A 18 6.48 -16.08 -18.77
C ALA A 18 5.40 -15.61 -19.77
N VAL A 19 5.08 -14.33 -19.72
CA VAL A 19 4.16 -13.68 -20.64
C VAL A 19 4.97 -12.74 -21.55
N PRO A 20 5.04 -13.01 -22.88
CA PRO A 20 5.71 -12.11 -23.80
C PRO A 20 4.90 -10.81 -23.96
N VAL A 21 5.53 -9.68 -23.76
CA VAL A 21 4.91 -8.34 -23.86
C VAL A 21 5.79 -7.45 -24.72
N ALA A 22 5.25 -6.94 -25.82
CA ALA A 22 5.98 -5.98 -26.66
C ALA A 22 5.96 -4.57 -26.04
N ALA A 23 6.88 -3.73 -26.47
CA ALA A 23 6.92 -2.34 -26.04
C ALA A 23 5.60 -1.61 -26.33
N GLY A 24 5.12 -0.86 -25.36
CA GLY A 24 3.86 -0.11 -25.46
C GLY A 24 2.58 -0.95 -25.25
N GLN A 25 2.71 -2.23 -24.96
CA GLN A 25 1.57 -3.08 -24.66
C GLN A 25 1.27 -3.14 -23.15
N LYS A 26 0.01 -3.37 -22.83
CA LYS A 26 -0.45 -3.66 -21.48
C LYS A 26 -0.72 -5.16 -21.32
N VAL A 27 -0.64 -5.65 -20.11
CA VAL A 27 -1.04 -7.01 -19.75
C VAL A 27 -2.34 -6.94 -18.95
N THR A 28 -3.38 -7.60 -19.44
CA THR A 28 -4.61 -7.78 -18.67
C THR A 28 -4.67 -9.24 -18.22
N ILE A 29 -4.80 -9.44 -16.92
CA ILE A 29 -4.83 -10.74 -16.26
C ILE A 29 -6.24 -10.93 -15.71
N THR A 30 -6.92 -12.01 -16.11
CA THR A 30 -8.15 -12.45 -15.45
C THR A 30 -7.75 -13.29 -14.23
N VAL A 31 -8.10 -12.83 -13.04
CA VAL A 31 -7.64 -13.41 -11.78
C VAL A 31 -8.70 -14.24 -11.06
N GLY A 32 -9.95 -14.12 -11.46
CA GLY A 32 -11.07 -14.91 -10.93
C GLY A 32 -12.20 -14.92 -11.92
N THR A 33 -13.02 -15.97 -11.89
CA THR A 33 -14.14 -16.14 -12.81
C THR A 33 -15.51 -15.87 -12.17
N GLY A 34 -15.51 -15.67 -10.85
CA GLY A 34 -16.71 -15.53 -10.02
C GLY A 34 -17.14 -16.87 -9.42
N GLY A 35 -17.80 -16.80 -8.29
CA GLY A 35 -18.29 -17.99 -7.57
C GLY A 35 -17.29 -18.63 -6.61
N GLU A 36 -16.04 -18.17 -6.57
CA GLU A 36 -15.07 -18.59 -5.56
C GLU A 36 -15.49 -18.05 -4.18
N THR A 37 -15.28 -18.81 -3.13
CA THR A 37 -15.63 -18.43 -1.76
C THR A 37 -14.40 -18.11 -0.92
N GLY A 38 -14.56 -17.23 0.08
CA GLY A 38 -13.48 -16.92 1.01
C GLY A 38 -12.40 -15.99 0.45
N ILE A 39 -12.63 -15.37 -0.72
CA ILE A 39 -11.68 -14.42 -1.33
C ILE A 39 -12.21 -13.00 -1.16
N THR A 40 -11.35 -12.10 -0.69
CA THR A 40 -11.64 -10.66 -0.58
C THR A 40 -11.00 -9.88 -1.73
N TYR A 41 -9.74 -10.20 -2.04
CA TYR A 41 -9.00 -9.57 -3.13
C TYR A 41 -7.86 -10.46 -3.61
N PHE A 42 -7.30 -10.11 -4.76
CA PHE A 42 -6.09 -10.73 -5.30
C PHE A 42 -4.93 -9.76 -5.23
N GLU A 43 -3.78 -10.26 -4.85
CA GLU A 43 -2.49 -9.58 -4.97
C GLU A 43 -1.79 -10.03 -6.25
N VAL A 44 -1.25 -9.07 -6.98
CA VAL A 44 -0.55 -9.31 -8.24
C VAL A 44 0.92 -8.98 -8.09
N TYR A 45 1.75 -9.91 -8.54
CA TYR A 45 3.20 -9.82 -8.46
C TYR A 45 3.80 -10.00 -9.86
N ARG A 46 4.86 -9.27 -10.15
CA ARG A 46 5.61 -9.33 -11.42
C ARG A 46 7.10 -9.45 -11.14
N SER A 47 7.79 -10.33 -11.88
CA SER A 47 9.26 -10.34 -11.94
C SER A 47 9.75 -9.30 -12.95
N ALA A 48 11.04 -8.95 -12.87
CA ALA A 48 11.69 -8.18 -13.91
C ALA A 48 11.73 -8.96 -15.23
N VAL A 49 12.03 -8.28 -16.31
CA VAL A 49 12.23 -8.92 -17.63
C VAL A 49 13.35 -9.95 -17.55
N GLY A 50 13.05 -11.18 -17.95
CA GLY A 50 13.98 -12.31 -17.83
C GLY A 50 14.19 -12.84 -16.42
N GLY A 51 13.48 -12.30 -15.43
CA GLY A 51 13.53 -12.77 -14.03
C GLY A 51 12.78 -14.07 -13.81
N VAL A 52 13.08 -14.73 -12.70
CA VAL A 52 12.39 -15.93 -12.27
C VAL A 52 11.19 -15.58 -11.38
N THR A 53 10.26 -16.53 -11.24
CA THR A 53 9.03 -16.33 -10.44
C THR A 53 9.31 -16.03 -8.96
N ALA A 54 10.44 -16.52 -8.43
CA ALA A 54 10.85 -16.26 -7.06
C ALA A 54 11.13 -14.77 -6.79
N ASP A 55 11.59 -14.05 -7.82
CA ASP A 55 11.92 -12.62 -7.73
C ASP A 55 10.71 -11.70 -8.01
N ALA A 56 9.52 -12.29 -8.09
CA ALA A 56 8.32 -11.50 -8.35
C ALA A 56 8.00 -10.58 -7.16
N THR A 57 7.85 -9.31 -7.45
CA THR A 57 7.56 -8.25 -6.48
C THR A 57 6.13 -7.74 -6.66
N PHE A 58 5.53 -7.29 -5.57
CA PHE A 58 4.17 -6.78 -5.57
C PHE A 58 4.03 -5.56 -6.47
N ILE A 59 3.01 -5.55 -7.35
CA ILE A 59 2.70 -4.45 -8.24
C ILE A 59 1.31 -3.86 -8.04
N GLY A 60 0.41 -4.58 -7.38
CA GLY A 60 -0.92 -4.08 -7.08
C GLY A 60 -1.88 -5.15 -6.59
N SER A 61 -3.08 -4.73 -6.27
CA SER A 61 -4.16 -5.62 -5.86
C SER A 61 -5.46 -5.24 -6.56
N VAL A 62 -6.37 -6.18 -6.66
CA VAL A 62 -7.70 -5.98 -7.21
C VAL A 62 -8.73 -6.67 -6.32
N ALA A 63 -9.80 -5.94 -5.97
CA ALA A 63 -10.91 -6.50 -5.19
C ALA A 63 -11.58 -7.63 -5.97
N TYR A 64 -11.91 -8.70 -5.27
CA TYR A 64 -12.63 -9.82 -5.89
C TYR A 64 -14.07 -9.44 -6.20
N SER A 65 -14.53 -9.80 -7.40
CA SER A 65 -15.93 -9.63 -7.82
C SER A 65 -16.63 -10.99 -7.85
N THR A 66 -17.69 -11.13 -7.09
CA THR A 66 -18.55 -12.32 -7.09
C THR A 66 -19.50 -12.38 -8.30
N LEU A 67 -19.66 -11.26 -9.01
CA LEU A 67 -20.63 -11.11 -10.09
C LEU A 67 -20.06 -11.41 -11.47
N GLY A 68 -18.79 -11.74 -11.57
CA GLY A 68 -18.15 -12.03 -12.86
C GLY A 68 -16.63 -12.02 -12.77
N ALA A 69 -15.99 -12.07 -13.93
CA ALA A 69 -14.54 -12.12 -14.01
C ALA A 69 -13.88 -10.87 -13.38
N THR A 70 -12.97 -11.10 -12.46
CA THR A 70 -12.10 -10.07 -11.90
C THR A 70 -10.85 -9.97 -12.75
N SER A 71 -10.50 -8.77 -13.21
CA SER A 71 -9.31 -8.55 -14.02
C SER A 71 -8.42 -7.44 -13.45
N PHE A 72 -7.12 -7.61 -13.58
CA PHE A 72 -6.09 -6.63 -13.25
C PHE A 72 -5.35 -6.23 -14.53
N THR A 73 -5.20 -4.94 -14.78
CA THR A 73 -4.43 -4.43 -15.92
C THR A 73 -3.11 -3.86 -15.46
N ASP A 74 -2.02 -4.47 -15.90
CA ASP A 74 -0.66 -3.97 -15.69
C ASP A 74 -0.25 -3.08 -16.87
N LEU A 75 -0.04 -1.80 -16.60
CA LEU A 75 0.42 -0.80 -17.57
C LEU A 75 1.93 -0.64 -17.55
N ASN A 76 2.63 -1.42 -16.74
CA ASN A 76 4.07 -1.29 -16.50
C ASN A 76 4.48 0.09 -15.93
N ASP A 77 3.59 0.75 -15.25
CA ASP A 77 3.81 2.05 -14.58
C ASP A 77 4.30 1.91 -13.14
N THR A 78 4.18 0.71 -12.58
CA THR A 78 4.64 0.37 -11.23
C THR A 78 5.85 -0.55 -11.32
N MET A 79 6.98 -0.08 -10.81
CA MET A 79 8.19 -0.91 -10.68
C MET A 79 8.12 -1.68 -9.37
N GLY A 80 8.25 -3.01 -9.45
CA GLY A 80 8.28 -3.86 -8.27
C GLY A 80 9.50 -3.55 -7.37
N GLY A 81 9.34 -3.67 -6.06
CA GLY A 81 10.39 -3.35 -5.10
C GLY A 81 10.65 -1.85 -4.90
N THR A 82 9.80 -0.99 -5.48
CA THR A 82 9.86 0.45 -5.31
C THR A 82 8.72 0.94 -4.42
N THR A 83 8.84 2.16 -3.92
CA THR A 83 7.85 2.80 -3.07
C THR A 83 7.42 4.15 -3.63
N TRP A 84 6.55 4.80 -2.91
CA TRP A 84 6.14 6.17 -3.18
C TRP A 84 6.86 7.13 -2.25
N ALA A 85 7.23 8.29 -2.76
CA ALA A 85 7.65 9.41 -1.96
C ALA A 85 6.63 10.55 -2.09
N LEU A 86 6.33 11.20 -0.97
CA LEU A 86 5.42 12.32 -0.93
C LEU A 86 6.13 13.50 -0.26
N ALA A 87 6.19 14.64 -0.94
CA ALA A 87 6.63 15.89 -0.35
C ALA A 87 5.43 16.81 -0.10
N ILE A 88 5.31 17.24 1.13
CA ILE A 88 4.25 18.13 1.59
C ILE A 88 4.90 19.42 2.09
N PRO A 89 4.61 20.58 1.49
CA PRO A 89 5.09 21.85 2.03
C PRO A 89 4.48 22.11 3.41
N LEU A 90 5.31 22.44 4.38
CA LEU A 90 4.89 22.71 5.76
C LEU A 90 4.47 24.19 5.95
N ALA A 91 3.84 24.78 4.96
CA ALA A 91 3.29 26.13 5.08
C ALA A 91 1.91 26.09 5.78
N ALA A 92 1.63 27.10 6.59
CA ALA A 92 0.43 27.14 7.44
C ALA A 92 -0.89 27.16 6.66
N ASP A 93 -0.87 27.56 5.38
CA ASP A 93 -2.00 27.53 4.47
C ASP A 93 -2.20 26.15 3.80
N ILE A 94 -1.22 25.26 3.89
CA ILE A 94 -1.23 23.94 3.24
C ILE A 94 -1.38 22.83 4.27
N TYR A 95 -0.64 22.91 5.36
CA TYR A 95 -0.59 21.92 6.42
C TYR A 95 -0.87 22.55 7.77
N LYS A 96 -1.82 22.01 8.50
CA LYS A 96 -2.11 22.38 9.89
C LYS A 96 -2.22 21.14 10.74
N PHE A 97 -1.67 21.21 11.94
CA PHE A 97 -1.96 20.22 12.96
C PHE A 97 -3.08 20.77 13.86
N VAL A 98 -4.26 20.19 13.72
CA VAL A 98 -5.43 20.58 14.53
C VAL A 98 -5.36 19.82 15.84
N ARG A 99 -5.20 20.54 16.95
CA ARG A 99 -5.22 19.97 18.29
C ARG A 99 -6.64 19.95 18.82
N LEU A 100 -7.06 18.79 19.30
CA LEU A 100 -8.34 18.65 19.99
C LEU A 100 -8.25 19.14 21.43
N LEU A 101 -7.10 18.89 22.07
CA LEU A 101 -6.79 19.32 23.43
C LEU A 101 -5.37 19.89 23.44
N ASP A 102 -5.11 20.82 24.36
CA ASP A 102 -3.76 21.29 24.60
C ASP A 102 -2.87 20.18 25.13
N LEU A 103 -1.55 20.34 24.93
CA LEU A 103 -0.56 19.42 25.45
C LEU A 103 -0.72 19.27 26.97
N MET A 104 -1.05 18.09 27.42
CA MET A 104 -1.29 17.81 28.83
C MET A 104 -0.16 16.96 29.40
N ARG A 105 0.30 17.33 30.60
CA ARG A 105 1.15 16.51 31.43
C ARG A 105 0.30 15.85 32.51
N ARG A 106 0.27 14.53 32.54
CA ARG A 106 -0.40 13.75 33.58
C ARG A 106 0.64 13.06 34.44
N PHE A 107 0.59 13.29 35.74
CA PHE A 107 1.36 12.52 36.69
C PHE A 107 0.73 11.14 36.87
N ILE A 108 1.55 10.12 36.81
CA ILE A 108 1.16 8.75 37.09
C ILE A 108 1.59 8.46 38.52
N PRO A 109 0.67 8.14 39.44
CA PRO A 109 1.02 7.79 40.82
C PRO A 109 1.84 6.50 40.80
N PHE A 110 3.05 6.56 41.32
CA PHE A 110 3.94 5.42 41.42
C PHE A 110 4.33 5.20 42.90
N PRO A 111 4.26 3.99 43.42
CA PRO A 111 4.56 3.71 44.84
C PRO A 111 6.07 3.57 45.08
N GLY A 112 6.89 4.49 44.57
CA GLY A 112 8.34 4.43 44.69
C GLY A 112 9.01 5.80 44.67
N LEU A 113 10.34 5.82 44.62
CA LEU A 113 11.16 7.03 44.56
C LEU A 113 11.22 7.67 43.16
N ALA A 114 10.63 7.05 42.14
CA ALA A 114 10.58 7.56 40.78
C ALA A 114 9.35 8.45 40.54
N ILE A 115 9.51 9.53 39.77
CA ILE A 115 8.40 10.36 39.31
C ILE A 115 8.10 9.98 37.88
N GLU A 116 6.94 9.39 37.64
CA GLU A 116 6.47 9.09 36.28
C GLU A 116 5.45 10.14 35.83
N PHE A 117 5.53 10.50 34.57
CA PHE A 117 4.53 11.34 33.93
C PHE A 117 4.32 10.95 32.47
N ALA A 118 3.10 11.15 31.98
CA ALA A 118 2.76 11.00 30.57
C ALA A 118 2.52 12.38 29.95
N ILE A 119 3.06 12.57 28.75
CA ILE A 119 2.74 13.75 27.93
C ILE A 119 1.75 13.27 26.86
N LEU A 120 0.57 13.89 26.84
CA LEU A 120 -0.51 13.51 25.95
C LEU A 120 -0.78 14.66 24.98
N LEU A 121 -0.77 14.33 23.67
CA LEU A 121 -1.15 15.25 22.60
C LEU A 121 -2.24 14.59 21.77
N PHE A 122 -3.40 15.22 21.71
CA PHE A 122 -4.52 14.78 20.87
C PHE A 122 -4.70 15.75 19.71
N GLY A 123 -4.60 15.23 18.49
CA GLY A 123 -4.78 16.04 17.30
C GLY A 123 -4.67 15.22 16.02
N ALA A 124 -4.95 15.87 14.92
CA ALA A 124 -4.85 15.28 13.60
C ALA A 124 -4.22 16.25 12.60
N PRO A 125 -3.45 15.77 11.63
CA PRO A 125 -3.00 16.58 10.51
C PRO A 125 -4.18 16.94 9.60
N LEU A 126 -4.25 18.19 9.21
CA LEU A 126 -5.21 18.70 8.22
C LEU A 126 -4.45 19.21 7.00
N TYR A 127 -4.75 18.65 5.83
CA TYR A 127 -4.20 19.05 4.55
C TYR A 127 -5.23 19.90 3.80
N GLN A 128 -4.93 21.18 3.57
CA GLN A 128 -5.89 22.12 2.98
C GLN A 128 -5.78 22.22 1.46
N VAL A 129 -4.58 22.02 0.90
CA VAL A 129 -4.34 22.20 -0.55
C VAL A 129 -3.56 21.00 -1.11
N PRO A 130 -4.22 19.85 -1.36
CA PRO A 130 -3.54 18.64 -1.87
C PRO A 130 -2.84 18.85 -3.22
N THR A 131 -3.29 19.78 -4.05
CA THR A 131 -2.69 20.08 -5.36
C THR A 131 -1.26 20.65 -5.29
N LYS A 132 -0.83 21.11 -4.11
CA LYS A 132 0.54 21.58 -3.87
C LYS A 132 1.49 20.46 -3.41
N PHE A 133 1.00 19.24 -3.28
CA PHE A 133 1.83 18.08 -2.91
C PHE A 133 2.54 17.55 -4.14
N ALA A 134 3.79 17.17 -3.97
CA ALA A 134 4.52 16.44 -5.00
C ALA A 134 4.59 14.96 -4.60
N ALA A 135 4.21 14.08 -5.51
CA ALA A 135 4.27 12.64 -5.32
C ALA A 135 5.16 12.03 -6.40
N TRP A 136 6.04 11.14 -5.99
CA TRP A 136 6.88 10.35 -6.88
C TRP A 136 6.51 8.88 -6.75
N LYS A 137 6.35 8.23 -7.88
CA LYS A 137 6.24 6.77 -7.99
C LYS A 137 7.63 6.17 -8.25
N ASN A 138 7.75 4.88 -7.98
CA ASN A 138 8.93 4.08 -8.34
C ASN A 138 10.23 4.62 -7.71
N VAL A 139 10.15 5.07 -6.48
CA VAL A 139 11.33 5.47 -5.71
C VAL A 139 12.04 4.21 -5.23
N GLY A 140 13.22 3.93 -5.80
CA GLY A 140 14.04 2.80 -5.40
C GLY A 140 14.67 3.01 -4.02
N GLN A 141 14.71 1.95 -3.22
CA GLN A 141 15.56 1.89 -2.03
C GLN A 141 16.91 1.34 -2.45
N THR A 142 17.95 2.17 -2.37
CA THR A 142 19.32 1.67 -2.41
C THR A 142 19.67 1.21 -1.00
N ILE A 143 19.89 -0.09 -0.84
CA ILE A 143 20.41 -0.69 0.39
C ILE A 143 21.93 -0.68 0.30
#